data_768640b83356538f5159146bc3e68c91
#
_entry.id   768640b83356538f5159146bc3e68c91
#
_cell.length_a   1.000
_cell.length_b   1.000
_cell.length_c   1.000
_cell.angle_alpha   90.00
_cell.angle_beta   90.00
_cell.angle_gamma   90.00
#
_symmetry.space_group_name_H-M   'P 1'
#
loop_
_entity.id
_entity.type
_entity.pdbx_description
1 polymer ?
#
loop_
_entity_poly.entity_id
_entity_poly.type
_entity_poly.pdbx_seq_one_letter_code
_entity_poly.pdbx_strand_id
1 'polypeptide(L)'
;MGITVKIQTHQPFDSTEPNLHTVEPILKTENLWKLYHAGKVEVPALRGVNFDVLPGESVAVMGPSGCGKSSLLYVIGGLAQASRGRVLVDGNDLSAMSDPERTKLRRHKIGFVFQRFNLLPTLTAKGNIAIAQYIHGDGFDPHRFEVVTKMLGIEERLKHRPSELSGGEQQRVAIARAIINEPKILLADEPTGNLDTKNSEVVLEMLRRLNKDLGQTIVMITHNPEATTYFDRVVHMRDGVIVDGIPAD
;
A
#
# COMPACT_ATOMS: atom_id res chain seq x y z
N MET A 1 -11.11 -45.04 66.32
CA MET A 1 -11.14 -45.01 64.84
C MET A 1 -10.79 -43.59 64.41
N GLY A 2 -9.53 -43.34 64.05
CA GLY A 2 -9.05 -42.04 63.64
C GLY A 2 -9.03 -41.97 62.10
N ILE A 3 -9.67 -41.00 61.55
CA ILE A 3 -9.68 -40.74 60.13
C ILE A 3 -8.53 -39.79 59.80
N THR A 4 -7.51 -40.30 59.10
CA THR A 4 -6.37 -39.48 58.61
C THR A 4 -6.74 -38.88 57.27
N VAL A 5 -6.95 -37.56 57.21
CA VAL A 5 -7.15 -36.81 55.94
C VAL A 5 -5.78 -36.52 55.35
N LYS A 6 -5.48 -37.08 54.16
CA LYS A 6 -4.32 -36.74 53.34
C LYS A 6 -4.58 -35.42 52.64
N ILE A 7 -3.78 -34.40 52.96
CA ILE A 7 -3.73 -33.13 52.23
C ILE A 7 -2.89 -33.38 50.97
N GLN A 8 -3.51 -33.29 49.81
CA GLN A 8 -2.82 -33.23 48.51
C GLN A 8 -2.17 -31.85 48.38
N THR A 9 -0.86 -31.84 48.25
CA THR A 9 -0.07 -30.66 47.89
C THR A 9 -0.34 -30.30 46.43
N HIS A 10 -0.85 -29.07 46.24
CA HIS A 10 -0.98 -28.46 44.89
C HIS A 10 0.41 -28.33 44.27
N GLN A 11 0.55 -28.86 43.03
CA GLN A 11 1.68 -28.57 42.17
C GLN A 11 1.60 -27.08 41.72
N PRO A 12 2.77 -26.42 41.55
CA PRO A 12 2.77 -25.05 41.07
C PRO A 12 2.25 -24.97 39.63
N PHE A 13 1.38 -24.00 39.41
CA PHE A 13 0.83 -23.61 38.10
C PHE A 13 2.00 -23.28 37.15
N ASP A 14 2.16 -24.07 36.11
CA ASP A 14 3.10 -23.81 35.03
C ASP A 14 2.58 -22.60 34.25
N SER A 15 3.24 -21.44 34.46
CA SER A 15 2.97 -20.21 33.71
C SER A 15 3.61 -20.31 32.33
N THR A 16 3.03 -21.12 31.43
CA THR A 16 3.23 -20.96 30.04
C THR A 16 2.48 -19.70 29.61
N GLU A 17 3.20 -18.61 29.50
CA GLU A 17 2.70 -17.40 28.82
C GLU A 17 2.09 -17.80 27.47
N PRO A 18 0.90 -17.26 27.10
CA PRO A 18 0.36 -17.50 25.78
C PRO A 18 1.37 -16.91 24.78
N ASN A 19 1.86 -17.76 23.87
CA ASN A 19 2.65 -17.36 22.73
C ASN A 19 1.88 -16.26 22.00
N LEU A 20 2.23 -15.00 22.22
CA LEU A 20 1.83 -13.88 21.39
C LEU A 20 2.42 -14.17 20.02
N HIS A 21 1.63 -14.78 19.13
CA HIS A 21 1.95 -14.84 17.73
C HIS A 21 2.10 -13.39 17.25
N THR A 22 3.32 -12.90 17.22
CA THR A 22 3.63 -11.60 16.64
C THR A 22 3.25 -11.70 15.16
N VAL A 23 2.19 -10.97 14.77
CA VAL A 23 1.74 -10.92 13.37
C VAL A 23 2.91 -10.39 12.55
N GLU A 24 3.41 -11.19 11.60
CA GLU A 24 4.51 -10.77 10.75
C GLU A 24 4.05 -9.63 9.83
N PRO A 25 4.86 -8.57 9.67
CA PRO A 25 4.58 -7.50 8.75
C PRO A 25 4.45 -8.01 7.31
N ILE A 26 3.42 -7.56 6.60
CA ILE A 26 3.25 -7.85 5.17
C ILE A 26 4.24 -7.05 4.31
N LEU A 27 4.68 -5.90 4.83
CA LEU A 27 5.73 -5.07 4.26
C LEU A 27 6.74 -4.75 5.36
N LYS A 28 8.03 -4.93 5.07
CA LYS A 28 9.12 -4.55 5.98
C LYS A 28 10.31 -4.02 5.20
N THR A 29 10.89 -2.92 5.66
CA THR A 29 12.18 -2.43 5.17
C THR A 29 13.21 -2.45 6.29
N GLU A 30 14.44 -2.86 5.96
CA GLU A 30 15.55 -2.94 6.90
C GLU A 30 16.72 -2.13 6.37
N ASN A 31 17.07 -1.05 7.07
CA ASN A 31 18.16 -0.13 6.72
C ASN A 31 18.16 0.26 5.22
N LEU A 32 17.00 0.67 4.72
CA LEU A 32 16.75 0.89 3.30
C LEU A 32 17.40 2.19 2.82
N TRP A 33 18.22 2.10 1.79
CA TRP A 33 18.83 3.24 1.10
C TRP A 33 18.42 3.28 -0.36
N LYS A 34 18.18 4.49 -0.85
CA LYS A 34 18.03 4.75 -2.29
C LYS A 34 18.88 5.95 -2.68
N LEU A 35 19.84 5.71 -3.57
CA LEU A 35 20.72 6.70 -4.15
C LEU A 35 20.33 6.92 -5.61
N TYR A 36 20.22 8.16 -6.02
CA TYR A 36 20.09 8.54 -7.43
C TYR A 36 21.37 9.22 -7.88
N HIS A 37 21.74 9.04 -9.15
CA HIS A 37 22.90 9.68 -9.74
C HIS A 37 22.49 10.87 -10.59
N ALA A 38 22.94 12.06 -10.23
CA ALA A 38 22.83 13.26 -11.03
C ALA A 38 24.24 13.59 -11.61
N GLY A 39 24.56 12.99 -12.75
CA GLY A 39 25.91 13.01 -13.30
C GLY A 39 26.89 12.26 -12.37
N LYS A 40 27.88 12.99 -11.80
CA LYS A 40 28.86 12.43 -10.85
C LYS A 40 28.44 12.54 -9.38
N VAL A 41 27.32 13.18 -9.08
CA VAL A 41 26.86 13.42 -7.71
C VAL A 41 25.84 12.35 -7.32
N GLU A 42 26.05 11.70 -6.18
CA GLU A 42 25.07 10.82 -5.56
C GLU A 42 24.12 11.64 -4.68
N VAL A 43 22.82 11.49 -4.93
CA VAL A 43 21.76 12.13 -4.16
C VAL A 43 21.02 11.06 -3.37
N PRO A 44 21.18 10.99 -2.03
CA PRO A 44 20.47 10.02 -1.21
C PRO A 44 19.01 10.45 -1.01
N ALA A 45 18.09 9.74 -1.62
CA ALA A 45 16.64 9.94 -1.44
C ALA A 45 16.10 9.17 -0.24
N LEU A 46 16.71 8.03 0.13
CA LEU A 46 16.40 7.27 1.35
C LEU A 46 17.70 6.99 2.10
N ARG A 47 17.67 7.10 3.43
CA ARG A 47 18.85 7.06 4.30
C ARG A 47 18.63 6.13 5.49
N GLY A 48 18.68 4.81 5.26
CA GLY A 48 18.56 3.80 6.32
C GLY A 48 17.14 3.68 6.88
N VAL A 49 16.11 3.74 6.02
CA VAL A 49 14.70 3.69 6.42
C VAL A 49 14.35 2.30 6.92
N ASN A 50 13.81 2.24 8.16
CA ASN A 50 13.14 1.08 8.72
C ASN A 50 11.65 1.39 8.77
N PHE A 51 10.83 0.56 8.11
CA PHE A 51 9.39 0.76 7.98
C PHE A 51 8.71 -0.59 7.88
N ASP A 52 7.65 -0.78 8.62
CA ASP A 52 6.84 -1.99 8.58
C ASP A 52 5.35 -1.67 8.50
N VAL A 53 4.59 -2.57 7.91
CA VAL A 53 3.12 -2.49 7.79
C VAL A 53 2.55 -3.86 8.06
N LEU A 54 1.54 -3.94 8.92
CA LEU A 54 0.84 -5.18 9.23
C LEU A 54 -0.21 -5.50 8.17
N PRO A 55 -0.58 -6.79 7.98
CA PRO A 55 -1.71 -7.15 7.13
C PRO A 55 -2.99 -6.42 7.57
N GLY A 56 -3.71 -5.83 6.60
CA GLY A 56 -4.94 -5.08 6.86
C GLY A 56 -4.74 -3.67 7.45
N GLU A 57 -3.51 -3.26 7.74
CA GLU A 57 -3.23 -1.91 8.23
C GLU A 57 -3.28 -0.87 7.11
N SER A 58 -3.78 0.32 7.41
CA SER A 58 -3.71 1.50 6.53
C SER A 58 -2.75 2.54 7.10
N VAL A 59 -1.70 2.87 6.32
CA VAL A 59 -0.64 3.79 6.75
C VAL A 59 -0.52 4.97 5.80
N ALA A 60 -0.55 6.19 6.34
CA ALA A 60 -0.22 7.41 5.60
C ALA A 60 1.23 7.83 5.90
N VAL A 61 2.05 7.94 4.86
CA VAL A 61 3.41 8.51 4.95
C VAL A 61 3.36 9.98 4.56
N MET A 62 3.58 10.86 5.53
CA MET A 62 3.49 12.30 5.38
C MET A 62 4.87 12.96 5.42
N GLY A 63 5.02 14.07 4.73
CA GLY A 63 6.24 14.89 4.77
C GLY A 63 6.30 15.90 3.63
N PRO A 64 7.27 16.85 3.68
CA PRO A 64 7.41 17.89 2.67
C PRO A 64 7.73 17.33 1.29
N SER A 65 7.55 18.14 0.24
CA SER A 65 7.93 17.76 -1.12
C SER A 65 9.45 17.49 -1.18
N GLY A 66 9.84 16.45 -1.91
CA GLY A 66 11.26 16.08 -2.07
C GLY A 66 11.88 15.30 -0.90
N CYS A 67 11.17 15.04 0.21
CA CYS A 67 11.74 14.32 1.36
C CYS A 67 11.95 12.80 1.16
N GLY A 68 11.60 12.24 -0.02
CA GLY A 68 11.84 10.83 -0.34
C GLY A 68 10.61 9.92 -0.37
N LYS A 69 9.38 10.41 -0.12
CA LYS A 69 8.14 9.61 -0.05
C LYS A 69 7.90 8.77 -1.31
N SER A 70 7.91 9.38 -2.50
CA SER A 70 7.73 8.63 -3.75
C SER A 70 8.86 7.64 -4.00
N SER A 71 10.10 7.97 -3.58
CA SER A 71 11.22 7.02 -3.66
C SER A 71 10.98 5.80 -2.76
N LEU A 72 10.48 6.01 -1.54
CA LEU A 72 10.08 4.92 -0.65
C LEU A 72 9.00 4.06 -1.32
N LEU A 73 7.92 4.69 -1.80
CA LEU A 73 6.80 3.99 -2.43
C LEU A 73 7.25 3.16 -3.64
N TYR A 74 8.13 3.71 -4.49
CA TYR A 74 8.61 3.01 -5.68
C TYR A 74 9.56 1.86 -5.35
N VAL A 75 10.35 1.98 -4.29
CA VAL A 75 11.25 0.89 -3.87
C VAL A 75 10.47 -0.24 -3.21
N ILE A 76 9.56 0.05 -2.27
CA ILE A 76 8.71 -0.97 -1.64
C ILE A 76 7.73 -1.62 -2.65
N GLY A 77 7.34 -0.86 -3.67
CA GLY A 77 6.51 -1.36 -4.76
C GLY A 77 7.27 -2.10 -5.86
N GLY A 78 8.60 -2.24 -5.75
CA GLY A 78 9.42 -2.93 -6.75
C GLY A 78 9.51 -2.22 -8.10
N LEU A 79 9.15 -0.94 -8.19
CA LEU A 79 9.33 -0.09 -9.38
C LEU A 79 10.77 0.45 -9.48
N ALA A 80 11.43 0.61 -8.34
CA ALA A 80 12.83 0.99 -8.26
C ALA A 80 13.59 0.00 -7.37
N GLN A 81 14.86 -0.25 -7.70
CA GLN A 81 15.71 -1.10 -6.89
C GLN A 81 16.28 -0.34 -5.69
N ALA A 82 16.34 -0.97 -4.53
CA ALA A 82 17.09 -0.49 -3.38
C ALA A 82 18.57 -0.36 -3.72
N SER A 83 19.26 0.68 -3.23
CA SER A 83 20.70 0.80 -3.35
C SER A 83 21.45 0.01 -2.27
N ARG A 84 20.84 -0.07 -1.06
CA ARG A 84 21.33 -0.88 0.08
C ARG A 84 20.13 -1.22 0.99
N GLY A 85 20.32 -2.20 1.86
CA GLY A 85 19.28 -2.67 2.78
C GLY A 85 18.34 -3.66 2.13
N ARG A 86 17.23 -3.97 2.80
CA ARG A 86 16.28 -5.01 2.37
C ARG A 86 14.86 -4.50 2.31
N VAL A 87 14.07 -5.07 1.42
CA VAL A 87 12.62 -4.86 1.30
C VAL A 87 11.94 -6.22 1.22
N LEU A 88 11.12 -6.53 2.20
CA LEU A 88 10.31 -7.75 2.24
C LEU A 88 8.84 -7.39 1.98
N VAL A 89 8.21 -8.09 1.05
CA VAL A 89 6.79 -7.98 0.74
C VAL A 89 6.17 -9.35 0.75
N ASP A 90 5.21 -9.57 1.62
CA ASP A 90 4.54 -10.88 1.82
C ASP A 90 5.57 -12.02 1.92
N GLY A 91 6.60 -11.83 2.78
CA GLY A 91 7.70 -12.76 3.00
C GLY A 91 8.77 -12.82 1.91
N ASN A 92 8.62 -12.09 0.81
CA ASN A 92 9.53 -12.13 -0.33
C ASN A 92 10.52 -10.97 -0.32
N ASP A 93 11.84 -11.24 -0.42
CA ASP A 93 12.88 -10.22 -0.43
C ASP A 93 13.09 -9.64 -1.84
N LEU A 94 12.48 -8.46 -2.10
CA LEU A 94 12.61 -7.75 -3.37
C LEU A 94 14.04 -7.34 -3.69
N SER A 95 14.87 -7.15 -2.66
CA SER A 95 16.25 -6.68 -2.84
C SER A 95 17.16 -7.74 -3.46
N ALA A 96 16.82 -9.01 -3.26
CA ALA A 96 17.53 -10.16 -3.82
C ALA A 96 17.01 -10.60 -5.20
N MET A 97 15.86 -10.06 -5.64
CA MET A 97 15.20 -10.47 -6.89
C MET A 97 15.78 -9.81 -8.13
N SER A 98 15.79 -10.55 -9.23
CA SER A 98 15.98 -10.01 -10.59
C SER A 98 14.78 -9.16 -11.04
N ASP A 99 14.95 -8.35 -12.08
CA ASP A 99 13.86 -7.53 -12.65
C ASP A 99 12.62 -8.33 -13.08
N PRO A 100 12.75 -9.50 -13.74
CA PRO A 100 11.60 -10.35 -14.07
C PRO A 100 10.86 -10.86 -12.83
N GLU A 101 11.59 -11.25 -11.78
CA GLU A 101 10.99 -11.73 -10.52
C GLU A 101 10.26 -10.61 -9.80
N ARG A 102 10.85 -9.41 -9.67
CA ARG A 102 10.17 -8.22 -9.13
C ARG A 102 8.91 -7.87 -9.94
N THR A 103 8.98 -7.96 -11.26
CA THR A 103 7.83 -7.72 -12.13
C THR A 103 6.72 -8.74 -11.89
N LYS A 104 7.06 -10.01 -11.71
CA LYS A 104 6.10 -11.06 -11.38
C LYS A 104 5.48 -10.83 -10.01
N LEU A 105 6.27 -10.54 -8.97
CA LEU A 105 5.76 -10.23 -7.64
C LEU A 105 4.82 -9.02 -7.66
N ARG A 106 5.25 -7.91 -8.28
CA ARG A 106 4.45 -6.68 -8.41
C ARG A 106 3.10 -6.96 -9.06
N ARG A 107 3.07 -7.72 -10.13
CA ARG A 107 1.86 -8.09 -10.85
C ARG A 107 0.82 -8.81 -9.98
N HIS A 108 1.28 -9.64 -9.02
CA HIS A 108 0.39 -10.50 -8.21
C HIS A 108 0.13 -9.97 -6.79
N LYS A 109 1.02 -9.12 -6.27
CA LYS A 109 0.97 -8.73 -4.86
C LYS A 109 0.73 -7.25 -4.62
N ILE A 110 0.93 -6.39 -5.64
CA ILE A 110 0.95 -4.95 -5.46
C ILE A 110 0.01 -4.26 -6.44
N GLY A 111 -0.92 -3.47 -5.91
CA GLY A 111 -1.70 -2.51 -6.67
C GLY A 111 -1.09 -1.11 -6.57
N PHE A 112 -1.10 -0.35 -7.66
CA PHE A 112 -0.63 1.03 -7.68
C PHE A 112 -1.72 2.01 -8.09
N VAL A 113 -1.86 3.07 -7.30
CA VAL A 113 -2.65 4.27 -7.61
C VAL A 113 -1.72 5.47 -7.66
N PHE A 114 -1.72 6.19 -8.78
CA PHE A 114 -0.82 7.32 -9.01
C PHE A 114 -1.58 8.65 -8.99
N GLN A 115 -0.89 9.74 -8.69
CA GLN A 115 -1.42 11.10 -8.71
C GLN A 115 -1.97 11.49 -10.09
N ARG A 116 -1.31 11.10 -11.19
CA ARG A 116 -1.71 11.38 -12.57
C ARG A 116 -2.59 10.29 -13.20
N PHE A 117 -3.25 9.45 -12.39
CA PHE A 117 -4.14 8.35 -12.80
C PHE A 117 -3.46 7.29 -13.68
N ASN A 118 -2.57 7.66 -14.58
CA ASN A 118 -1.84 6.80 -15.53
C ASN A 118 -2.77 5.85 -16.31
N LEU A 119 -3.93 6.35 -16.73
CA LEU A 119 -4.83 5.61 -17.58
C LEU A 119 -4.33 5.62 -19.03
N LEU A 120 -4.55 4.52 -19.73
CA LEU A 120 -4.23 4.39 -21.15
C LEU A 120 -5.29 5.17 -21.95
N PRO A 121 -4.91 6.25 -22.66
CA PRO A 121 -5.88 7.17 -23.27
C PRO A 121 -6.64 6.56 -24.46
N THR A 122 -6.09 5.51 -25.06
CA THR A 122 -6.69 4.78 -26.17
C THR A 122 -7.75 3.77 -25.76
N LEU A 123 -7.76 3.40 -24.47
CA LEU A 123 -8.70 2.44 -23.88
C LEU A 123 -9.83 3.18 -23.17
N THR A 124 -11.01 2.57 -23.17
CA THR A 124 -12.13 2.99 -22.31
C THR A 124 -11.81 2.70 -20.83
N ALA A 125 -12.65 3.18 -19.91
CA ALA A 125 -12.58 2.82 -18.49
C ALA A 125 -12.61 1.29 -18.30
N LYS A 126 -13.53 0.59 -18.97
CA LYS A 126 -13.56 -0.88 -19.01
C LYS A 126 -12.23 -1.48 -19.46
N GLY A 127 -11.68 -0.99 -20.57
CA GLY A 127 -10.41 -1.48 -21.11
C GLY A 127 -9.23 -1.25 -20.16
N ASN A 128 -9.19 -0.09 -19.48
CA ASN A 128 -8.17 0.24 -18.48
C ASN A 128 -8.20 -0.68 -17.27
N ILE A 129 -9.37 -1.13 -16.85
CA ILE A 129 -9.51 -2.08 -15.71
C ILE A 129 -9.21 -3.50 -16.19
N ALA A 130 -9.82 -3.93 -17.29
CA ALA A 130 -9.70 -5.29 -17.80
C ALA A 130 -8.26 -5.66 -18.18
N ILE A 131 -7.46 -4.70 -18.69
CA ILE A 131 -6.06 -4.97 -19.05
C ILE A 131 -5.23 -5.47 -17.85
N ALA A 132 -5.57 -5.05 -16.61
CA ALA A 132 -4.87 -5.52 -15.42
C ALA A 132 -5.12 -7.02 -15.17
N GLN A 133 -6.34 -7.50 -15.43
CA GLN A 133 -6.66 -8.93 -15.32
C GLN A 133 -5.93 -9.75 -16.40
N TYR A 134 -5.89 -9.27 -17.64
CA TYR A 134 -5.13 -9.95 -18.70
C TYR A 134 -3.63 -10.01 -18.42
N ILE A 135 -3.05 -8.91 -17.89
CA ILE A 135 -1.63 -8.89 -17.51
C ILE A 135 -1.38 -9.82 -16.32
N HIS A 136 -2.33 -9.96 -15.40
CA HIS A 136 -2.21 -10.87 -14.24
C HIS A 136 -2.02 -12.32 -14.70
N GLY A 137 -2.73 -12.74 -15.73
CA GLY A 137 -2.59 -14.06 -16.34
C GLY A 137 -3.78 -14.98 -16.12
N ASP A 138 -4.74 -14.65 -15.25
CA ASP A 138 -5.93 -15.45 -14.94
C ASP A 138 -7.07 -15.23 -15.94
N GLY A 139 -6.89 -14.32 -16.90
CA GLY A 139 -7.91 -13.91 -17.85
C GLY A 139 -8.92 -12.93 -17.26
N PHE A 140 -9.98 -12.65 -18.02
CA PHE A 140 -11.03 -11.72 -17.59
C PHE A 140 -12.06 -12.44 -16.70
N ASP A 141 -12.26 -11.94 -15.48
CA ASP A 141 -13.29 -12.36 -14.55
C ASP A 141 -14.46 -11.35 -14.55
N PRO A 142 -15.60 -11.68 -15.19
CA PRO A 142 -16.74 -10.78 -15.28
C PRO A 142 -17.38 -10.48 -13.92
N HIS A 143 -17.44 -11.48 -13.03
CA HIS A 143 -18.07 -11.30 -11.71
C HIS A 143 -17.27 -10.33 -10.84
N ARG A 144 -15.97 -10.54 -10.73
CA ARG A 144 -15.07 -9.61 -10.01
C ARG A 144 -15.10 -8.22 -10.62
N PHE A 145 -15.11 -8.13 -11.95
CA PHE A 145 -15.21 -6.85 -12.66
C PHE A 145 -16.49 -6.08 -12.26
N GLU A 146 -17.63 -6.75 -12.24
CA GLU A 146 -18.90 -6.15 -11.84
C GLU A 146 -18.86 -5.68 -10.38
N VAL A 147 -18.42 -6.53 -9.46
CA VAL A 147 -18.29 -6.19 -8.03
C VAL A 147 -17.43 -4.95 -7.82
N VAL A 148 -16.25 -4.90 -8.42
CA VAL A 148 -15.33 -3.77 -8.25
C VAL A 148 -15.88 -2.51 -8.86
N THR A 149 -16.45 -2.56 -10.06
CA THR A 149 -16.99 -1.36 -10.74
C THR A 149 -18.20 -0.79 -10.02
N LYS A 150 -19.07 -1.64 -9.47
CA LYS A 150 -20.22 -1.25 -8.65
C LYS A 150 -19.78 -0.61 -7.33
N MET A 151 -18.83 -1.23 -6.63
CA MET A 151 -18.28 -0.71 -5.37
C MET A 151 -17.69 0.71 -5.55
N LEU A 152 -17.06 0.97 -6.70
CA LEU A 152 -16.42 2.25 -7.01
C LEU A 152 -17.35 3.24 -7.74
N GLY A 153 -18.61 2.85 -8.03
CA GLY A 153 -19.62 3.71 -8.66
C GLY A 153 -19.20 4.23 -10.05
N ILE A 154 -18.64 3.32 -10.89
CA ILE A 154 -18.14 3.67 -12.24
C ILE A 154 -18.83 2.90 -13.37
N GLU A 155 -19.91 2.17 -13.07
CA GLU A 155 -20.62 1.30 -14.04
C GLU A 155 -21.10 2.07 -15.25
N GLU A 156 -21.65 3.26 -15.08
CA GLU A 156 -22.14 4.11 -16.17
C GLU A 156 -21.02 4.75 -17.00
N ARG A 157 -19.78 4.70 -16.49
CA ARG A 157 -18.59 5.30 -17.11
C ARG A 157 -17.73 4.31 -17.88
N LEU A 158 -18.06 3.03 -17.86
CA LEU A 158 -17.23 1.95 -18.43
C LEU A 158 -16.95 2.10 -19.94
N LYS A 159 -17.84 2.76 -20.68
CA LYS A 159 -17.69 3.00 -22.13
C LYS A 159 -16.89 4.26 -22.45
N HIS A 160 -16.68 5.16 -21.49
CA HIS A 160 -15.99 6.43 -21.70
C HIS A 160 -14.48 6.24 -21.72
N ARG A 161 -13.80 7.07 -22.49
CA ARG A 161 -12.33 7.20 -22.49
C ARG A 161 -11.88 8.16 -21.40
N PRO A 162 -10.61 8.13 -20.98
CA PRO A 162 -10.10 9.03 -19.93
C PRO A 162 -10.39 10.52 -20.20
N SER A 163 -10.33 10.97 -21.46
CA SER A 163 -10.63 12.36 -21.83
C SER A 163 -12.11 12.78 -21.64
N GLU A 164 -13.00 11.81 -21.46
CA GLU A 164 -14.43 12.02 -21.28
C GLU A 164 -14.85 11.89 -19.80
N LEU A 165 -13.89 11.64 -18.89
CA LEU A 165 -14.08 11.44 -17.47
C LEU A 165 -13.57 12.64 -16.67
N SER A 166 -14.29 13.01 -15.62
CA SER A 166 -13.78 13.94 -14.61
C SER A 166 -12.55 13.36 -13.88
N GLY A 167 -11.76 14.22 -13.22
CA GLY A 167 -10.59 13.77 -12.45
C GLY A 167 -10.94 12.72 -11.40
N GLY A 168 -12.04 12.92 -10.67
CA GLY A 168 -12.51 11.94 -9.68
C GLY A 168 -12.94 10.61 -10.30
N GLU A 169 -13.58 10.62 -11.49
CA GLU A 169 -13.94 9.40 -12.21
C GLU A 169 -12.69 8.68 -12.74
N GLN A 170 -11.70 9.42 -13.27
CA GLN A 170 -10.42 8.85 -13.69
C GLN A 170 -9.71 8.18 -12.52
N GLN A 171 -9.70 8.80 -11.34
CA GLN A 171 -9.08 8.23 -10.15
C GLN A 171 -9.80 6.96 -9.70
N ARG A 172 -11.13 6.93 -9.72
CA ARG A 172 -11.90 5.72 -9.40
C ARG A 172 -11.61 4.58 -10.38
N VAL A 173 -11.44 4.87 -11.66
CA VAL A 173 -11.00 3.88 -12.67
C VAL A 173 -9.57 3.38 -12.38
N ALA A 174 -8.66 4.27 -11.98
CA ALA A 174 -7.29 3.91 -11.59
C ALA A 174 -7.27 3.02 -10.34
N ILE A 175 -8.11 3.32 -9.35
CA ILE A 175 -8.28 2.47 -8.15
C ILE A 175 -8.85 1.12 -8.55
N ALA A 176 -9.91 1.07 -9.37
CA ALA A 176 -10.48 -0.19 -9.87
C ALA A 176 -9.42 -1.06 -10.53
N ARG A 177 -8.62 -0.49 -11.42
CA ARG A 177 -7.51 -1.18 -12.09
C ARG A 177 -6.48 -1.72 -11.09
N ALA A 178 -6.20 -0.98 -10.02
CA ALA A 178 -5.21 -1.36 -9.03
C ALA A 178 -5.68 -2.53 -8.14
N ILE A 179 -7.00 -2.61 -7.83
CA ILE A 179 -7.54 -3.60 -6.88
C ILE A 179 -8.19 -4.80 -7.54
N ILE A 180 -8.41 -4.78 -8.88
CA ILE A 180 -9.18 -5.82 -9.59
C ILE A 180 -8.61 -7.24 -9.41
N ASN A 181 -7.31 -7.36 -9.16
CA ASN A 181 -6.62 -8.62 -8.94
C ASN A 181 -6.36 -8.93 -7.45
N GLU A 182 -7.05 -8.26 -6.51
CA GLU A 182 -6.93 -8.46 -5.07
C GLU A 182 -5.46 -8.44 -4.58
N PRO A 183 -4.74 -7.34 -4.81
CA PRO A 183 -3.36 -7.26 -4.40
C PRO A 183 -3.24 -7.34 -2.87
N LYS A 184 -2.11 -7.87 -2.38
CA LYS A 184 -1.83 -7.91 -0.94
C LYS A 184 -1.64 -6.52 -0.34
N ILE A 185 -1.08 -5.59 -1.13
CA ILE A 185 -0.83 -4.21 -0.72
C ILE A 185 -1.27 -3.26 -1.83
N LEU A 186 -2.01 -2.22 -1.47
CA LEU A 186 -2.32 -1.08 -2.34
C LEU A 186 -1.39 0.08 -1.98
N LEU A 187 -0.59 0.52 -2.94
CA LEU A 187 0.31 1.66 -2.82
C LEU A 187 -0.30 2.87 -3.55
N ALA A 188 -0.46 3.99 -2.85
CA ALA A 188 -1.09 5.19 -3.38
C ALA A 188 -0.14 6.39 -3.31
N ASP A 189 0.26 6.91 -4.46
CA ASP A 189 1.15 8.08 -4.62
C ASP A 189 0.29 9.33 -4.81
N GLU A 190 0.09 10.10 -3.74
CA GLU A 190 -0.70 11.34 -3.72
C GLU A 190 -2.04 11.23 -4.47
N PRO A 191 -2.91 10.25 -4.14
CA PRO A 191 -4.06 9.89 -4.95
C PRO A 191 -5.12 10.98 -5.09
N THR A 192 -5.03 12.03 -4.29
CA THR A 192 -5.93 13.19 -4.30
C THR A 192 -5.28 14.49 -4.80
N GLY A 193 -3.98 14.46 -5.12
CA GLY A 193 -3.21 15.67 -5.43
C GLY A 193 -3.66 16.44 -6.68
N ASN A 194 -4.46 15.84 -7.57
CA ASN A 194 -5.01 16.46 -8.78
C ASN A 194 -6.54 16.59 -8.74
N LEU A 195 -7.15 16.46 -7.56
CA LEU A 195 -8.60 16.50 -7.38
C LEU A 195 -9.02 17.76 -6.61
N ASP A 196 -10.24 18.22 -6.85
CA ASP A 196 -10.89 19.18 -5.97
C ASP A 196 -11.22 18.55 -4.60
N THR A 197 -11.57 19.38 -3.61
CA THR A 197 -11.84 18.94 -2.24
C THR A 197 -12.90 17.85 -2.17
N LYS A 198 -14.02 18.04 -2.86
CA LYS A 198 -15.13 17.09 -2.85
C LYS A 198 -14.76 15.72 -3.42
N ASN A 199 -14.07 15.70 -4.55
CA ASN A 199 -13.60 14.45 -5.15
C ASN A 199 -12.48 13.81 -4.31
N SER A 200 -11.65 14.61 -3.63
CA SER A 200 -10.64 14.14 -2.69
C SER A 200 -11.26 13.37 -1.52
N GLU A 201 -12.27 13.93 -0.87
CA GLU A 201 -13.02 13.28 0.21
C GLU A 201 -13.63 11.95 -0.24
N VAL A 202 -14.26 11.92 -1.43
CA VAL A 202 -14.84 10.70 -2.00
C VAL A 202 -13.77 9.61 -2.21
N VAL A 203 -12.61 9.97 -2.74
CA VAL A 203 -11.50 9.02 -2.96
C VAL A 203 -10.91 8.53 -1.64
N LEU A 204 -10.70 9.41 -0.66
CA LEU A 204 -10.18 9.03 0.66
C LEU A 204 -11.14 8.10 1.41
N GLU A 205 -12.45 8.42 1.41
CA GLU A 205 -13.46 7.55 2.01
C GLU A 205 -13.53 6.18 1.31
N MET A 206 -13.34 6.15 0.01
CA MET A 206 -13.26 4.91 -0.76
C MET A 206 -12.05 4.06 -0.36
N LEU A 207 -10.87 4.65 -0.21
CA LEU A 207 -9.67 3.95 0.29
C LEU A 207 -9.89 3.43 1.72
N ARG A 208 -10.52 4.24 2.58
CA ARG A 208 -10.89 3.82 3.93
C ARG A 208 -11.82 2.61 3.93
N ARG A 209 -12.84 2.59 3.07
CA ARG A 209 -13.76 1.44 2.92
C ARG A 209 -13.04 0.21 2.40
N LEU A 210 -12.16 0.33 1.42
CA LEU A 210 -11.32 -0.78 0.96
C LEU A 210 -10.52 -1.40 2.11
N ASN A 211 -10.00 -0.57 3.01
CA ASN A 211 -9.29 -1.06 4.18
C ASN A 211 -10.25 -1.70 5.20
N LYS A 212 -11.29 -0.99 5.65
CA LYS A 212 -12.15 -1.42 6.76
C LYS A 212 -13.07 -2.58 6.40
N ASP A 213 -13.64 -2.57 5.19
CA ASP A 213 -14.67 -3.53 4.77
C ASP A 213 -14.04 -4.78 4.12
N LEU A 214 -12.88 -4.62 3.44
CA LEU A 214 -12.21 -5.69 2.71
C LEU A 214 -10.87 -6.12 3.30
N GLY A 215 -10.39 -5.47 4.38
CA GLY A 215 -9.09 -5.78 4.99
C GLY A 215 -7.88 -5.45 4.08
N GLN A 216 -8.07 -4.58 3.07
CA GLN A 216 -6.99 -4.21 2.16
C GLN A 216 -5.90 -3.45 2.90
N THR A 217 -4.67 -3.96 2.85
CA THR A 217 -3.50 -3.20 3.34
C THR A 217 -3.22 -2.03 2.40
N ILE A 218 -3.07 -0.82 2.95
CA ILE A 218 -2.87 0.40 2.15
C ILE A 218 -1.68 1.19 2.69
N VAL A 219 -0.78 1.59 1.80
CA VAL A 219 0.25 2.61 2.08
C VAL A 219 0.03 3.77 1.14
N MET A 220 -0.33 4.92 1.69
CA MET A 220 -0.52 6.17 0.94
C MET A 220 0.58 7.15 1.30
N ILE A 221 1.15 7.80 0.32
CA ILE A 221 1.97 8.99 0.55
C ILE A 221 1.17 10.25 0.24
N THR A 222 1.33 11.27 1.07
CA THR A 222 0.64 12.56 0.93
C THR A 222 1.42 13.69 1.57
N HIS A 223 1.15 14.91 1.14
CA HIS A 223 1.56 16.13 1.84
C HIS A 223 0.36 16.85 2.48
N ASN A 224 -0.87 16.32 2.30
CA ASN A 224 -2.09 16.89 2.89
C ASN A 224 -2.38 16.27 4.26
N PRO A 225 -2.32 17.05 5.38
CA PRO A 225 -2.62 16.55 6.71
C PRO A 225 -4.04 16.02 6.87
N GLU A 226 -5.02 16.62 6.21
CA GLU A 226 -6.42 16.19 6.32
C GLU A 226 -6.61 14.76 5.79
N ALA A 227 -5.87 14.38 4.74
CA ALA A 227 -5.94 13.04 4.18
C ALA A 227 -5.47 11.96 5.17
N THR A 228 -4.61 12.30 6.14
CA THR A 228 -4.09 11.34 7.11
C THR A 228 -5.14 10.85 8.09
N THR A 229 -6.22 11.63 8.32
CA THR A 229 -7.31 11.27 9.24
C THR A 229 -8.12 10.05 8.81
N TYR A 230 -7.98 9.63 7.56
CA TYR A 230 -8.64 8.44 7.00
C TYR A 230 -7.85 7.15 7.24
N PHE A 231 -6.66 7.21 7.87
CA PHE A 231 -5.71 6.11 8.01
C PHE A 231 -5.49 5.71 9.46
N ASP A 232 -5.12 4.46 9.71
CA ASP A 232 -4.91 3.92 11.05
C ASP A 232 -3.65 4.48 11.71
N ARG A 233 -2.59 4.68 10.91
CA ARG A 233 -1.29 5.18 11.37
C ARG A 233 -0.72 6.21 10.41
N VAL A 234 -0.07 7.23 11.00
CA VAL A 234 0.66 8.25 10.25
C VAL A 234 2.15 8.11 10.56
N VAL A 235 2.95 8.08 9.51
CA VAL A 235 4.42 8.04 9.59
C VAL A 235 4.95 9.32 8.95
N HIS A 236 5.82 10.03 9.68
CA HIS A 236 6.42 11.24 9.17
C HIS A 236 7.77 10.96 8.53
N MET A 237 8.00 11.59 7.37
CA MET A 237 9.25 11.46 6.64
C MET A 237 9.87 12.82 6.36
N ARG A 238 11.18 12.97 6.67
CA ARG A 238 11.95 14.19 6.41
C ARG A 238 13.36 13.82 5.95
N ASP A 239 13.87 14.46 4.90
CA ASP A 239 15.23 14.30 4.38
C ASP A 239 15.70 12.85 4.17
N GLY A 240 14.79 11.99 3.73
CA GLY A 240 15.07 10.59 3.44
C GLY A 240 15.04 9.64 4.64
N VAL A 241 14.61 10.11 5.81
CA VAL A 241 14.45 9.28 7.02
C VAL A 241 13.01 9.34 7.56
N ILE A 242 12.59 8.30 8.25
CA ILE A 242 11.38 8.33 9.08
C ILE A 242 11.76 9.01 10.39
N VAL A 243 10.89 9.92 10.85
CA VAL A 243 11.06 10.66 12.09
C VAL A 243 9.94 10.34 13.06
N ASP A 244 10.28 10.18 14.34
CA ASP A 244 9.31 9.99 15.41
C ASP A 244 8.66 11.33 15.77
N GLY A 245 7.32 11.38 15.74
CA GLY A 245 6.53 12.55 16.06
C GLY A 245 6.30 13.51 14.88
N ILE A 246 5.47 14.55 15.11
CA ILE A 246 5.23 15.62 14.13
C ILE A 246 6.49 16.50 14.12
N PRO A 247 7.17 16.65 12.97
CA PRO A 247 8.31 17.57 12.90
C PRO A 247 7.84 18.98 13.28
N ALA A 248 8.50 19.60 14.25
CA ALA A 248 8.32 21.02 14.50
C ALA A 248 8.76 21.79 13.24
N ASP A 249 7.90 22.70 12.77
CA ASP A 249 8.18 23.62 11.66
C ASP A 249 9.36 24.55 11.97
#